data_d05ca89755aedbdd865550c1d7fd7278
#
_entry.id   d05ca89755aedbdd865550c1d7fd7278
#
_cell.length_a   1.000
_cell.length_b   1.000
_cell.length_c   1.000
_cell.angle_alpha   90.00
_cell.angle_beta   90.00
_cell.angle_gamma   90.00
#
_symmetry.space_group_name_H-M   'P 1'
#
loop_
_entity.id
_entity.type
_entity.pdbx_description
1 polymer ?
#
loop_
_entity_poly.entity_id
_entity_poly.type
_entity_poly.pdbx_seq_one_letter_code
_entity_poly.pdbx_strand_id
1 'polypeptide(L)' 'MKFIHIRNRAYDRYVREDNEVCLEQRMVRVNGRFCWRWCVYADCGGNVVEMFKTLKAAKVAYSDVLA' A
#
# COMPACT_ATOMS: atom_id res chain seq x y z
N MET A 1 -4.36 -3.82 13.43
CA MET A 1 -5.48 -3.75 12.50
C MET A 1 -5.25 -4.61 11.28
N LYS A 2 -6.31 -5.10 10.72
CA LYS A 2 -6.21 -5.95 9.54
C LYS A 2 -6.29 -5.13 8.26
N PHE A 3 -5.75 -5.70 7.19
CA PHE A 3 -5.93 -5.17 5.86
C PHE A 3 -6.89 -6.10 5.12
N ILE A 4 -7.81 -5.51 4.39
CA ILE A 4 -8.80 -6.23 3.61
C ILE A 4 -8.39 -6.16 2.16
N HIS A 5 -8.29 -7.33 1.51
CA HIS A 5 -7.90 -7.37 0.10
C HIS A 5 -9.10 -7.02 -0.77
N ILE A 6 -8.93 -5.99 -1.57
CA ILE A 6 -9.95 -5.57 -2.52
C ILE A 6 -9.48 -5.95 -3.90
N ARG A 7 -10.16 -6.87 -4.55
CA ARG A 7 -9.79 -7.27 -5.90
C ARG A 7 -10.14 -6.20 -6.90
N ASN A 8 -9.21 -5.96 -7.80
CA ASN A 8 -9.40 -4.95 -8.80
C ASN A 8 -8.80 -5.47 -10.11
N ARG A 9 -9.36 -5.07 -11.24
CA ARG A 9 -8.89 -5.55 -12.54
C ARG A 9 -7.47 -5.08 -12.86
N ALA A 10 -7.13 -3.89 -12.42
CA ALA A 10 -5.88 -3.27 -12.82
C ALA A 10 -4.74 -3.56 -11.84
N TYR A 11 -5.03 -3.75 -10.59
CA TYR A 11 -4.00 -3.90 -9.58
C TYR A 11 -4.57 -4.46 -8.30
N ASP A 12 -3.70 -4.98 -7.45
CA ASP A 12 -4.10 -5.44 -6.13
C ASP A 12 -4.14 -4.26 -5.18
N ARG A 13 -5.14 -4.25 -4.33
CA ARG A 13 -5.34 -3.20 -3.37
C ARG A 13 -5.73 -3.78 -2.02
N TYR A 14 -5.16 -3.23 -0.97
CA TYR A 14 -5.51 -3.61 0.39
C TYR A 14 -5.91 -2.36 1.14
N VAL A 15 -7.01 -2.43 1.87
CA VAL A 15 -7.51 -1.30 2.64
C VAL A 15 -7.48 -1.66 4.11
N ARG A 16 -6.87 -0.83 4.92
CA ARG A 16 -6.85 -1.07 6.36
C ARG A 16 -8.29 -0.92 6.90
N GLU A 17 -8.62 -1.73 7.88
CA GLU A 17 -10.02 -1.78 8.33
C GLU A 17 -10.57 -0.46 8.83
N ASP A 18 -9.74 0.49 9.20
CA ASP A 18 -10.20 1.82 9.59
C ASP A 18 -10.38 2.76 8.38
N ASN A 19 -10.10 2.26 7.18
CA ASN A 19 -10.20 3.02 5.93
C ASN A 19 -9.26 4.22 5.85
N GLU A 20 -8.25 4.26 6.67
CA GLU A 20 -7.31 5.38 6.65
C GLU A 20 -6.04 5.12 5.89
N VAL A 21 -5.77 3.87 5.56
CA VAL A 21 -4.57 3.50 4.83
C VAL A 21 -4.90 2.51 3.74
N CYS A 22 -4.42 2.76 2.54
CA CYS A 22 -4.53 1.82 1.44
C CYS A 22 -3.16 1.45 0.94
N LEU A 23 -3.01 0.20 0.51
CA LEU A 23 -1.80 -0.29 -0.12
C LEU A 23 -2.15 -0.71 -1.53
N GLU A 24 -1.40 -0.24 -2.51
CA GLU A 24 -1.61 -0.61 -3.91
C GLU A 24 -0.28 -0.97 -4.55
N GLN A 25 -0.26 -2.05 -5.30
CA GLN A 25 0.92 -2.42 -6.04
C GLN A 25 0.94 -1.64 -7.35
N ARG A 26 1.99 -0.89 -7.56
CA ARG A 26 2.12 -0.03 -8.73
C ARG A 26 3.50 -0.15 -9.34
N MET A 27 3.56 0.06 -10.65
CA MET A 27 4.83 0.22 -11.34
C MET A 27 5.29 1.65 -11.12
N VAL A 28 6.44 1.82 -10.52
CA VAL A 28 6.98 3.14 -10.24
C VAL A 28 8.40 3.24 -10.78
N ARG A 29 8.88 4.45 -10.95
CA ARG A 29 10.22 4.69 -11.44
C ARG A 29 11.15 4.95 -10.26
N VAL A 30 12.15 4.10 -10.10
CA VAL A 30 13.13 4.22 -9.03
C VAL A 30 14.51 4.23 -9.65
N ASN A 31 15.26 5.26 -9.44
CA ASN A 31 16.60 5.40 -9.99
C ASN A 31 16.66 5.16 -11.51
N GLY A 32 15.68 5.68 -12.21
CA GLY A 32 15.64 5.56 -13.67
C GLY A 32 15.11 4.24 -14.19
N ARG A 33 14.70 3.34 -13.31
CA ARG A 33 14.16 2.04 -13.70
C ARG A 33 12.73 1.88 -13.22
N PHE A 34 11.92 1.16 -13.99
CA PHE A 34 10.56 0.85 -13.57
C PHE A 34 10.58 -0.38 -12.70
N CYS A 35 9.97 -0.29 -11.53
CA CYS A 35 9.91 -1.39 -10.57
C CYS A 35 8.53 -1.47 -9.97
N TRP A 36 8.15 -2.68 -9.58
CA TRP A 36 6.92 -2.86 -8.81
C TRP A 36 7.18 -2.50 -7.36
N ARG A 37 6.27 -1.72 -6.79
CA ARG A 37 6.35 -1.35 -5.38
C ARG A 37 4.97 -1.36 -4.78
N TRP A 38 4.91 -1.58 -3.48
CA TRP A 38 3.68 -1.44 -2.73
C TRP A 38 3.63 -0.02 -2.20
N CYS A 39 2.72 0.76 -2.76
CA CYS A 39 2.58 2.17 -2.43
C CYS A 39 1.57 2.35 -1.33
N VAL A 40 1.90 3.15 -0.34
CA VAL A 40 1.03 3.44 0.79
C VAL A 40 0.37 4.79 0.56
N TYR A 41 -0.96 4.79 0.65
CA TYR A 41 -1.74 6.01 0.51
C TYR A 41 -2.43 6.33 1.82
N ALA A 42 -2.27 7.53 2.31
CA ALA A 42 -3.04 7.99 3.45
C ALA A 42 -4.43 8.38 2.97
N ASP A 43 -5.44 8.06 3.77
CA ASP A 43 -6.83 8.37 3.44
C ASP A 43 -7.30 7.78 2.11
N CYS A 44 -6.63 6.72 1.68
CA CYS A 44 -7.05 5.94 0.53
C CYS A 44 -7.37 6.76 -0.72
N GLY A 45 -6.64 7.78 -0.98
CA GLY A 45 -6.90 8.56 -2.18
C GLY A 45 -5.99 9.73 -2.32
N GLY A 46 -5.14 9.91 -1.36
CA GLY A 46 -4.22 10.99 -1.39
C GLY A 46 -2.95 10.64 -2.13
N ASN A 47 -1.91 11.33 -1.81
CA ASN A 47 -0.61 11.07 -2.39
C ASN A 47 0.06 9.87 -1.72
N VAL A 48 0.99 9.27 -2.44
CA VAL A 48 1.79 8.19 -1.90
C VAL A 48 2.68 8.77 -0.80
N VAL A 49 2.60 8.17 0.38
CA VAL A 49 3.41 8.62 1.51
C VAL A 49 4.64 7.76 1.72
N GLU A 50 4.61 6.52 1.24
CA GLU A 50 5.72 5.62 1.40
C GLU A 50 5.60 4.46 0.42
N MET A 51 6.72 3.81 0.09
CA MET A 51 6.72 2.66 -0.81
C MET A 51 7.56 1.54 -0.21
N PHE A 52 7.12 0.30 -0.45
CA PHE A 52 7.82 -0.88 0.04
C PHE A 52 8.00 -1.88 -1.08
N LYS A 53 9.03 -2.68 -0.99
CA LYS A 53 9.29 -3.71 -1.99
C LYS A 53 8.32 -4.88 -1.87
N THR A 54 7.84 -5.17 -0.67
CA THR A 54 6.96 -6.30 -0.44
C THR A 54 5.70 -5.88 0.28
N LEU A 55 4.65 -6.62 0.05
CA LEU A 55 3.38 -6.41 0.75
C LEU A 55 3.55 -6.64 2.24
N LYS A 56 4.32 -7.64 2.62
CA LYS A 56 4.52 -7.96 4.02
C LYS A 56 5.14 -6.78 4.77
N ALA A 57 6.15 -6.16 4.18
CA ALA A 57 6.80 -5.01 4.80
C ALA A 57 5.82 -3.85 4.97
N ALA A 58 5.01 -3.60 3.95
CA ALA A 58 4.02 -2.53 4.01
C ALA A 58 2.98 -2.80 5.09
N LYS A 59 2.50 -4.03 5.17
CA LYS A 59 1.51 -4.40 6.18
C LYS A 59 2.08 -4.27 7.59
N VAL A 60 3.29 -4.74 7.80
CA VAL A 60 3.91 -4.67 9.11
C VAL A 60 4.07 -3.23 9.55
N ALA A 61 4.48 -2.36 8.64
CA ALA A 61 4.71 -0.96 8.98
C ALA A 61 3.43 -0.23 9.35
N TYR A 62 2.29 -0.63 8.76
CA TYR A 62 1.05 0.12 8.94
C TYR A 62 -0.10 -0.66 9.56
N SER A 63 0.11 -1.91 9.95
CA SER A 63 -0.99 -2.72 10.44
C SER A 63 -1.44 -2.33 11.85
N ASP A 64 -0.53 -1.86 12.72
CA ASP A 64 -0.87 -1.66 13.98
C ASP A 64 -0.53 -0.58 14.57
N VAL A 65 -1.09 -0.09 14.97
CA VAL A 65 -0.80 0.83 15.39
C VAL A 65 -1.02 1.06 16.58
N LEU A 66 -1.16 0.72 17.25
CA LEU A 66 -1.36 1.01 18.37
C LEU A 66 -1.26 0.53 19.15
N ALA A 67 -1.18 0.30 19.21
CA ALA A 67 -1.12 -0.26 20.05
C ALA A 67 -1.17 0.19 21.07
#